data_f830319a1b5ebf1182b3b0f23ba8672e
#
_entry.id   f830319a1b5ebf1182b3b0f23ba8672e
#
_cell.length_a   1.000
_cell.length_b   1.000
_cell.length_c   1.000
_cell.angle_alpha   90.00
_cell.angle_beta   90.00
_cell.angle_gamma   90.00
#
_symmetry.space_group_name_H-M   'P 1'
#
loop_
_entity.id
_entity.type
_entity.pdbx_description
1 polymer ?
#
loop_
_entity_poly.entity_id
_entity_poly.type
_entity_poly.pdbx_seq_one_letter_code
_entity_poly.pdbx_strand_id
1 'polypeptide(L)'
;IDILCVGEILIDFIGHQSDVLINNTRDYHRYLGGSPTNVAMNSARLGLNPVMIASVGDDGFGEYIFKRLSEVNVNTDGIKKLNNIPTSVIFVSKSEGTPDFIPFREADCHITENQIPTETLAQTNIFHTTCFALSKQPAQTTILKKAEEAYSLGCKLSIDINYSEKLWKNQEQALNVIKAYCKFNPLIKISEDDMLRLFEKELPHNEIFSFFHTQGVDTVCLTLGSK
;
A
#
# COMPACT_ATOMS: atom_id res chain seq x y z
N ILE A 1 4.32 -0.59 -19.45
CA ILE A 1 3.64 -0.33 -18.16
C ILE A 1 4.37 0.80 -17.48
N ASP A 2 3.68 1.95 -17.24
CA ASP A 2 4.32 3.10 -16.59
C ASP A 2 4.52 2.85 -15.11
N ILE A 3 3.52 2.24 -14.46
CA ILE A 3 3.60 1.88 -13.04
C ILE A 3 2.85 0.57 -12.76
N LEU A 4 3.52 -0.36 -12.12
CA LEU A 4 2.99 -1.61 -11.58
C LEU A 4 2.75 -1.41 -10.09
N CYS A 5 1.50 -1.26 -9.68
CA CYS A 5 1.12 -1.11 -8.28
C CYS A 5 0.83 -2.49 -7.68
N VAL A 6 1.62 -2.90 -6.70
CA VAL A 6 1.53 -4.23 -6.09
C VAL A 6 1.23 -4.08 -4.60
N GLY A 7 0.09 -4.58 -4.16
CA GLY A 7 -0.24 -4.49 -2.74
C GLY A 7 -1.73 -4.58 -2.43
N GLU A 8 -2.11 -3.97 -1.32
CA GLU A 8 -3.46 -4.03 -0.80
C GLU A 8 -4.47 -3.30 -1.68
N ILE A 9 -5.58 -3.98 -1.90
CA ILE A 9 -6.84 -3.43 -2.39
C ILE A 9 -7.95 -3.91 -1.45
N LEU A 10 -8.77 -2.98 -1.01
CA LEU A 10 -9.74 -3.27 0.04
C LEU A 10 -10.90 -2.25 0.04
N ILE A 11 -11.84 -2.45 0.92
CA ILE A 11 -12.93 -1.52 1.16
C ILE A 11 -12.68 -0.77 2.47
N ASP A 12 -12.69 0.56 2.40
CA ASP A 12 -12.72 1.42 3.58
C ASP A 12 -14.17 1.75 3.93
N PHE A 13 -14.57 1.38 5.15
CA PHE A 13 -15.79 1.84 5.77
C PHE A 13 -15.45 3.01 6.69
N ILE A 14 -15.64 4.23 6.19
CA ILE A 14 -15.33 5.45 6.93
C ILE A 14 -16.57 5.94 7.69
N GLY A 15 -16.42 6.15 8.98
CA GLY A 15 -17.48 6.67 9.85
C GLY A 15 -18.07 7.97 9.32
N HIS A 16 -19.41 8.08 9.36
CA HIS A 16 -20.10 9.28 8.92
C HIS A 16 -20.08 10.39 10.00
N GLN A 17 -20.16 9.97 11.26
CA GLN A 17 -20.17 10.88 12.40
C GLN A 17 -18.76 11.42 12.68
N SER A 18 -18.61 12.76 12.69
CA SER A 18 -17.34 13.42 13.02
C SER A 18 -17.07 13.35 14.53
N ASP A 19 -15.81 13.23 14.91
CA ASP A 19 -15.31 13.26 16.29
C ASP A 19 -15.89 12.20 17.22
N VAL A 20 -16.20 11.05 16.63
CA VAL A 20 -16.73 9.89 17.34
C VAL A 20 -15.71 8.75 17.27
N LEU A 21 -15.39 8.17 18.42
CA LEU A 21 -14.54 6.98 18.48
C LEU A 21 -15.20 5.81 17.78
N ILE A 22 -14.39 4.87 17.29
CA ILE A 22 -14.86 3.75 16.47
C ILE A 22 -15.91 2.88 17.19
N ASN A 23 -15.81 2.73 18.52
CA ASN A 23 -16.77 1.98 19.33
C ASN A 23 -18.15 2.65 19.45
N ASN A 24 -18.25 3.94 19.11
CA ASN A 24 -19.49 4.72 19.13
C ASN A 24 -19.96 5.07 17.71
N THR A 25 -19.18 4.76 16.68
CA THR A 25 -19.56 5.01 15.27
C THR A 25 -20.69 4.05 14.87
N ARG A 26 -21.79 4.58 14.34
CA ARG A 26 -22.98 3.81 13.97
C ARG A 26 -23.13 3.63 12.46
N ASP A 27 -22.74 4.66 11.69
CA ASP A 27 -22.97 4.73 10.26
C ASP A 27 -21.64 4.83 9.53
N TYR A 28 -21.50 4.07 8.45
CA TYR A 28 -20.27 4.00 7.65
C TYR A 28 -20.59 4.18 6.17
N HIS A 29 -19.76 4.96 5.49
CA HIS A 29 -19.77 5.06 4.04
C HIS A 29 -18.67 4.19 3.46
N ARG A 30 -18.98 3.48 2.38
CA ARG A 30 -18.07 2.59 1.69
C ARG A 30 -17.25 3.35 0.65
N TYR A 31 -15.94 3.18 0.71
CA TYR A 31 -14.99 3.70 -0.27
C TYR A 31 -14.07 2.58 -0.78
N LEU A 32 -13.53 2.77 -1.99
CA LEU A 32 -12.43 1.94 -2.46
C LEU A 32 -11.15 2.41 -1.77
N GLY A 33 -10.46 1.50 -1.09
CA GLY A 33 -9.26 1.74 -0.30
C GLY A 33 -8.04 0.98 -0.82
N GLY A 34 -6.93 1.23 -0.13
CA GLY A 34 -5.60 0.72 -0.47
C GLY A 34 -4.71 1.79 -1.09
N SER A 35 -3.53 2.03 -0.50
CA SER A 35 -2.59 3.04 -1.01
C SER A 35 -2.12 2.72 -2.43
N PRO A 36 -1.70 1.47 -2.78
CA PRO A 36 -1.32 1.15 -4.15
C PRO A 36 -2.47 1.34 -5.14
N THR A 37 -3.71 1.04 -4.71
CA THR A 37 -4.92 1.24 -5.50
C THR A 37 -5.13 2.72 -5.83
N ASN A 38 -4.97 3.59 -4.82
CA ASN A 38 -5.07 5.03 -5.01
C ASN A 38 -4.00 5.57 -5.97
N VAL A 39 -2.77 5.04 -5.88
CA VAL A 39 -1.69 5.39 -6.81
C VAL A 39 -2.05 4.95 -8.23
N ALA A 40 -2.52 3.71 -8.43
CA ALA A 40 -2.93 3.22 -9.74
C ALA A 40 -4.05 4.07 -10.36
N MET A 41 -5.11 4.35 -9.59
CA MET A 41 -6.25 5.16 -10.08
C MET A 41 -5.84 6.59 -10.44
N ASN A 42 -5.00 7.23 -9.63
CA ASN A 42 -4.56 8.59 -9.90
C ASN A 42 -3.56 8.64 -11.07
N SER A 43 -2.69 7.65 -11.21
CA SER A 43 -1.82 7.50 -12.37
C SER A 43 -2.63 7.38 -13.67
N ALA A 44 -3.69 6.56 -13.67
CA ALA A 44 -4.59 6.45 -14.82
C ALA A 44 -5.28 7.79 -15.16
N ARG A 45 -5.75 8.52 -14.16
CA ARG A 45 -6.35 9.86 -14.35
C ARG A 45 -5.36 10.89 -14.92
N LEU A 46 -4.08 10.72 -14.66
CA LEU A 46 -2.98 11.53 -15.21
C LEU A 46 -2.55 11.08 -16.61
N GLY A 47 -3.19 10.06 -17.19
CA GLY A 47 -2.92 9.55 -18.54
C GLY A 47 -1.79 8.53 -18.62
N LEU A 48 -1.34 7.98 -17.49
CA LEU A 48 -0.38 6.89 -17.44
C LEU A 48 -1.09 5.52 -17.60
N ASN A 49 -0.31 4.47 -17.89
CA ASN A 49 -0.78 3.09 -18.05
C ASN A 49 -0.44 2.27 -16.79
N PRO A 50 -1.25 2.37 -15.70
CA PRO A 50 -1.05 1.58 -14.49
C PRO A 50 -1.56 0.16 -14.66
N VAL A 51 -0.88 -0.77 -14.01
CA VAL A 51 -1.34 -2.15 -13.79
C VAL A 51 -1.45 -2.39 -12.29
N MET A 52 -2.57 -2.97 -11.84
CA MET A 52 -2.77 -3.33 -10.44
C MET A 52 -2.58 -4.82 -10.22
N ILE A 53 -1.69 -5.18 -9.30
CA ILE A 53 -1.51 -6.56 -8.80
C ILE A 53 -2.02 -6.62 -7.36
N ALA A 54 -3.08 -7.40 -7.18
CA ALA A 54 -3.74 -7.52 -5.89
C ALA A 54 -4.55 -8.83 -5.80
N SER A 55 -5.22 -9.05 -4.68
CA SER A 55 -6.21 -10.11 -4.55
C SER A 55 -7.46 -9.61 -3.82
N VAL A 56 -8.61 -10.05 -4.29
CA VAL A 56 -9.93 -9.74 -3.72
C VAL A 56 -10.72 -11.04 -3.52
N GLY A 57 -11.76 -11.00 -2.72
CA GLY A 57 -12.72 -12.09 -2.63
C GLY A 57 -13.59 -12.19 -3.89
N ASP A 58 -14.08 -13.39 -4.20
CA ASP A 58 -15.15 -13.56 -5.18
C ASP A 58 -16.51 -13.26 -4.53
N ASP A 59 -16.72 -11.98 -4.22
CA ASP A 59 -17.86 -11.44 -3.48
C ASP A 59 -18.28 -10.07 -4.03
N GLY A 60 -19.36 -9.52 -3.49
CA GLY A 60 -19.90 -8.23 -3.93
C GLY A 60 -18.97 -7.04 -3.74
N PHE A 61 -18.01 -7.11 -2.81
CA PHE A 61 -16.98 -6.08 -2.66
C PHE A 61 -15.90 -6.21 -3.72
N GLY A 62 -15.48 -7.43 -4.06
CA GLY A 62 -14.59 -7.68 -5.19
C GLY A 62 -15.18 -7.17 -6.50
N GLU A 63 -16.46 -7.42 -6.77
CA GLU A 63 -17.15 -6.88 -7.96
C GLU A 63 -17.19 -5.35 -7.97
N TYR A 64 -17.47 -4.74 -6.83
CA TYR A 64 -17.42 -3.28 -6.69
C TYR A 64 -16.04 -2.71 -7.01
N ILE A 65 -14.97 -3.35 -6.52
CA ILE A 65 -13.59 -2.95 -6.79
C ILE A 65 -13.30 -2.97 -8.29
N PHE A 66 -13.60 -4.07 -8.98
CA PHE A 66 -13.41 -4.17 -10.45
C PHE A 66 -14.15 -3.07 -11.19
N LYS A 67 -15.42 -2.82 -10.82
CA LYS A 67 -16.22 -1.75 -11.42
C LYS A 67 -15.55 -0.39 -11.24
N ARG A 68 -15.07 -0.06 -10.02
CA ARG A 68 -14.43 1.23 -9.75
C ARG A 68 -13.11 1.43 -10.49
N LEU A 69 -12.32 0.37 -10.65
CA LEU A 69 -11.06 0.42 -11.40
C LEU A 69 -11.31 0.58 -12.91
N SER A 70 -12.33 -0.09 -13.44
CA SER A 70 -12.69 0.03 -14.87
C SER A 70 -13.17 1.43 -15.25
N GLU A 71 -13.83 2.16 -14.33
CA GLU A 71 -14.29 3.54 -14.54
C GLU A 71 -13.14 4.53 -14.81
N VAL A 72 -11.91 4.17 -14.42
CA VAL A 72 -10.71 5.00 -14.60
C VAL A 72 -9.63 4.33 -15.45
N ASN A 73 -9.97 3.23 -16.14
CA ASN A 73 -9.07 2.51 -17.05
C ASN A 73 -7.78 1.96 -16.39
N VAL A 74 -7.84 1.51 -15.14
CA VAL A 74 -6.74 0.75 -14.53
C VAL A 74 -6.77 -0.67 -15.08
N ASN A 75 -5.63 -1.17 -15.57
CA ASN A 75 -5.52 -2.58 -15.97
C ASN A 75 -5.60 -3.48 -14.72
N THR A 76 -6.54 -4.41 -14.72
CA THR A 76 -6.87 -5.31 -13.61
C THR A 76 -6.52 -6.78 -13.88
N ASP A 77 -5.81 -7.09 -14.95
CA ASP A 77 -5.45 -8.48 -15.33
C ASP A 77 -4.63 -9.20 -14.25
N GLY A 78 -3.92 -8.42 -13.42
CA GLY A 78 -3.16 -8.92 -12.27
C GLY A 78 -3.95 -9.06 -10.96
N ILE A 79 -5.25 -8.74 -10.97
CA ILE A 79 -6.08 -8.89 -9.76
C ILE A 79 -6.72 -10.28 -9.74
N LYS A 80 -6.41 -11.05 -8.70
CA LYS A 80 -6.94 -12.40 -8.51
C LYS A 80 -8.19 -12.38 -7.65
N LYS A 81 -9.25 -13.03 -8.11
CA LYS A 81 -10.41 -13.37 -7.28
C LYS A 81 -10.17 -14.66 -6.53
N LEU A 82 -10.46 -14.68 -5.24
CA LEU A 82 -10.23 -15.81 -4.34
C LEU A 82 -11.56 -16.40 -3.86
N ASN A 83 -11.77 -17.68 -4.14
CA ASN A 83 -12.92 -18.40 -3.60
C ASN A 83 -12.74 -18.63 -2.10
N ASN A 84 -13.81 -18.45 -1.33
CA ASN A 84 -13.85 -18.69 0.12
C ASN A 84 -12.90 -17.83 0.99
N ILE A 85 -12.36 -16.77 0.44
CA ILE A 85 -11.59 -15.75 1.18
C ILE A 85 -12.27 -14.42 0.89
N PRO A 86 -12.82 -13.73 1.89
CA PRO A 86 -13.55 -12.48 1.67
C PRO A 86 -12.61 -11.34 1.27
N THR A 87 -13.15 -10.38 0.53
CA THR A 87 -12.48 -9.11 0.26
C THR A 87 -12.15 -8.42 1.59
N SER A 88 -10.94 -7.92 1.71
CA SER A 88 -10.48 -7.22 2.92
C SER A 88 -11.25 -5.92 3.12
N VAL A 89 -11.53 -5.60 4.37
CA VAL A 89 -12.23 -4.37 4.75
C VAL A 89 -11.54 -3.69 5.94
N ILE A 90 -11.63 -2.37 6.00
CA ILE A 90 -11.14 -1.58 7.14
C ILE A 90 -12.29 -0.68 7.61
N PHE A 91 -12.58 -0.70 8.91
CA PHE A 91 -13.45 0.29 9.53
C PHE A 91 -12.59 1.41 10.10
N VAL A 92 -12.95 2.65 9.77
CA VAL A 92 -12.18 3.85 10.12
C VAL A 92 -13.09 4.84 10.82
N SER A 93 -12.71 5.36 11.98
CA SER A 93 -13.40 6.48 12.62
C SER A 93 -13.06 7.80 11.92
N LYS A 94 -13.99 8.75 11.95
CA LYS A 94 -13.77 10.12 11.47
C LYS A 94 -13.51 11.04 12.66
N SER A 95 -12.37 10.84 13.34
CA SER A 95 -11.95 11.67 14.46
C SER A 95 -11.05 12.83 14.03
N GLU A 96 -11.07 13.95 14.76
CA GLU A 96 -10.04 14.98 14.67
C GLU A 96 -8.70 14.39 15.14
N GLY A 97 -7.65 14.52 14.36
CA GLY A 97 -6.35 13.89 14.60
C GLY A 97 -6.15 12.59 13.82
N THR A 98 -5.41 11.64 14.38
CA THR A 98 -5.16 10.34 13.72
C THR A 98 -6.41 9.46 13.82
N PRO A 99 -7.06 9.10 12.69
CA PRO A 99 -8.22 8.23 12.70
C PRO A 99 -7.88 6.86 13.30
N ASP A 100 -8.75 6.36 14.17
CA ASP A 100 -8.67 4.98 14.64
C ASP A 100 -9.26 4.03 13.59
N PHE A 101 -8.69 2.82 13.45
CA PHE A 101 -9.17 1.86 12.48
C PHE A 101 -9.09 0.41 12.98
N ILE A 102 -9.96 -0.44 12.44
CA ILE A 102 -9.97 -1.90 12.66
C ILE A 102 -9.82 -2.59 11.31
N PRO A 103 -8.70 -3.27 11.03
CA PRO A 103 -8.48 -3.95 9.78
C PRO A 103 -8.95 -5.41 9.85
N PHE A 104 -9.81 -5.80 8.93
CA PHE A 104 -10.15 -7.19 8.63
C PHE A 104 -9.44 -7.57 7.32
N ARG A 105 -8.20 -8.02 7.47
CA ARG A 105 -7.30 -8.33 6.35
C ARG A 105 -7.36 -9.80 6.00
N GLU A 106 -7.91 -10.09 4.82
CA GLU A 106 -8.07 -11.43 4.30
C GLU A 106 -7.48 -11.55 2.88
N ALA A 107 -8.25 -11.26 1.83
CA ALA A 107 -7.79 -11.44 0.44
C ALA A 107 -6.57 -10.59 0.07
N ASP A 108 -6.44 -9.38 0.60
CA ASP A 108 -5.40 -8.41 0.22
C ASP A 108 -3.96 -8.92 0.42
N CYS A 109 -3.73 -9.84 1.34
CA CYS A 109 -2.40 -10.41 1.60
C CYS A 109 -2.07 -11.65 0.75
N HIS A 110 -3.01 -12.18 -0.04
CA HIS A 110 -2.83 -13.38 -0.86
C HIS A 110 -2.27 -13.06 -2.25
N ILE A 111 -1.19 -12.30 -2.31
CA ILE A 111 -0.46 -12.02 -3.55
C ILE A 111 0.59 -13.11 -3.76
N THR A 112 0.59 -13.71 -4.96
CA THR A 112 1.48 -14.82 -5.32
C THR A 112 2.37 -14.46 -6.51
N GLU A 113 3.51 -15.12 -6.64
CA GLU A 113 4.49 -14.86 -7.71
C GLU A 113 3.90 -14.99 -9.12
N ASN A 114 2.95 -15.92 -9.31
CA ASN A 114 2.31 -16.16 -10.60
C ASN A 114 1.47 -14.97 -11.09
N GLN A 115 1.10 -14.04 -10.21
CA GLN A 115 0.41 -12.80 -10.59
C GLN A 115 1.39 -11.75 -11.17
N ILE A 116 2.70 -11.95 -11.00
CA ILE A 116 3.74 -11.01 -11.41
C ILE A 116 4.75 -11.76 -12.32
N PRO A 117 4.38 -12.06 -13.56
CA PRO A 117 5.30 -12.71 -14.51
C PRO A 117 6.53 -11.82 -14.79
N THR A 118 7.66 -12.45 -15.09
CA THR A 118 8.91 -11.74 -15.46
C THR A 118 8.71 -10.83 -16.67
N GLU A 119 7.89 -11.24 -17.62
CA GLU A 119 7.56 -10.47 -18.83
C GLU A 119 6.83 -9.16 -18.49
N THR A 120 5.99 -9.18 -17.44
CA THR A 120 5.32 -7.98 -16.92
C THR A 120 6.35 -7.03 -16.29
N LEU A 121 7.27 -7.54 -15.49
CA LEU A 121 8.34 -6.74 -14.90
C LEU A 121 9.26 -6.13 -15.95
N ALA A 122 9.63 -6.89 -17.00
CA ALA A 122 10.49 -6.42 -18.09
C ALA A 122 9.89 -5.24 -18.88
N GLN A 123 8.57 -5.03 -18.81
CA GLN A 123 7.85 -3.94 -19.46
C GLN A 123 7.47 -2.81 -18.50
N THR A 124 7.90 -2.88 -17.24
CA THR A 124 7.51 -1.97 -16.18
C THR A 124 8.57 -0.90 -15.94
N ASN A 125 8.17 0.37 -15.92
CA ASN A 125 9.07 1.47 -15.58
C ASN A 125 9.22 1.64 -14.07
N ILE A 126 8.10 1.60 -13.33
CA ILE A 126 8.07 1.78 -11.87
C ILE A 126 7.33 0.62 -11.22
N PHE A 127 7.96 -0.05 -10.25
CA PHE A 127 7.34 -1.02 -9.35
C PHE A 127 7.04 -0.34 -8.01
N HIS A 128 5.75 -0.20 -7.69
CA HIS A 128 5.29 0.50 -6.48
C HIS A 128 4.61 -0.46 -5.50
N THR A 129 4.93 -0.33 -4.21
CA THR A 129 4.29 -1.06 -3.12
C THR A 129 4.15 -0.19 -1.86
N THR A 130 3.70 -0.79 -0.75
CA THR A 130 3.47 -0.11 0.52
C THR A 130 3.98 -0.92 1.69
N CYS A 131 4.27 -0.24 2.80
CA CYS A 131 4.60 -0.90 4.06
C CYS A 131 3.39 -1.70 4.60
N PHE A 132 2.16 -1.25 4.31
CA PHE A 132 0.94 -1.99 4.62
C PHE A 132 0.92 -3.37 3.93
N ALA A 133 1.16 -3.43 2.62
CA ALA A 133 1.21 -4.69 1.86
C ALA A 133 2.30 -5.63 2.38
N LEU A 134 3.45 -5.07 2.77
CA LEU A 134 4.58 -5.81 3.31
C LEU A 134 4.37 -6.32 4.74
N SER A 135 3.28 -5.99 5.41
CA SER A 135 3.07 -6.37 6.83
C SER A 135 2.55 -7.79 7.02
N LYS A 136 2.10 -8.49 5.97
CA LYS A 136 1.46 -9.81 6.09
C LYS A 136 1.91 -10.79 4.99
N GLN A 137 2.08 -12.05 5.37
CA GLN A 137 2.37 -13.15 4.44
C GLN A 137 1.09 -13.64 3.73
N PRO A 138 1.18 -14.19 2.51
CA PRO A 138 2.39 -14.40 1.70
C PRO A 138 2.85 -13.18 0.89
N ALA A 139 2.06 -12.09 0.86
CA ALA A 139 2.36 -10.89 0.08
C ALA A 139 3.77 -10.34 0.36
N GLN A 140 4.20 -10.29 1.64
CA GLN A 140 5.53 -9.81 2.01
C GLN A 140 6.65 -10.53 1.24
N THR A 141 6.67 -11.86 1.29
CA THR A 141 7.72 -12.65 0.61
C THR A 141 7.65 -12.49 -0.90
N THR A 142 6.44 -12.52 -1.48
CA THR A 142 6.23 -12.35 -2.92
C THR A 142 6.71 -10.98 -3.38
N ILE A 143 6.30 -9.91 -2.69
CA ILE A 143 6.65 -8.53 -3.08
C ILE A 143 8.15 -8.30 -2.98
N LEU A 144 8.81 -8.73 -1.89
CA LEU A 144 10.26 -8.57 -1.75
C LEU A 144 11.03 -9.29 -2.86
N LYS A 145 10.66 -10.53 -3.18
CA LYS A 145 11.28 -11.31 -4.24
C LYS A 145 11.07 -10.67 -5.61
N LYS A 146 9.85 -10.21 -5.91
CA LYS A 146 9.53 -9.57 -7.18
C LYS A 146 10.10 -8.15 -7.30
N ALA A 147 10.30 -7.46 -6.19
CA ALA A 147 11.02 -6.19 -6.18
C ALA A 147 12.51 -6.37 -6.53
N GLU A 148 13.16 -7.42 -6.01
CA GLU A 148 14.53 -7.77 -6.37
C GLU A 148 14.66 -8.09 -7.88
N GLU A 149 13.72 -8.88 -8.41
CA GLU A 149 13.65 -9.22 -9.84
C GLU A 149 13.42 -7.96 -10.68
N ALA A 150 12.47 -7.10 -10.30
CA ALA A 150 12.18 -5.83 -10.97
C ALA A 150 13.42 -4.91 -10.99
N TYR A 151 14.09 -4.76 -9.85
CA TYR A 151 15.32 -4.00 -9.74
C TYR A 151 16.41 -4.52 -10.70
N SER A 152 16.59 -5.84 -10.76
CA SER A 152 17.57 -6.49 -11.64
C SER A 152 17.25 -6.29 -13.14
N LEU A 153 15.97 -6.09 -13.48
CA LEU A 153 15.50 -5.76 -14.82
C LEU A 153 15.54 -4.26 -15.15
N GLY A 154 15.97 -3.41 -14.21
CA GLY A 154 16.12 -1.97 -14.40
C GLY A 154 14.87 -1.14 -14.05
N CYS A 155 13.85 -1.75 -13.46
CA CYS A 155 12.70 -0.99 -12.96
C CYS A 155 13.14 -0.03 -11.83
N LYS A 156 12.53 1.15 -11.79
CA LYS A 156 12.59 2.00 -10.59
C LYS A 156 11.65 1.46 -9.54
N LEU A 157 12.09 1.42 -8.28
CA LEU A 157 11.24 1.00 -7.18
C LEU A 157 10.66 2.20 -6.43
N SER A 158 9.49 2.03 -5.84
CA SER A 158 8.82 3.04 -5.02
C SER A 158 8.07 2.37 -3.87
N ILE A 159 8.05 3.00 -2.70
CA ILE A 159 7.30 2.52 -1.54
C ILE A 159 6.68 3.68 -0.76
N ASP A 160 5.43 3.51 -0.36
CA ASP A 160 4.77 4.35 0.64
C ASP A 160 4.97 3.73 2.03
N ILE A 161 5.61 4.49 2.95
CA ILE A 161 5.82 4.08 4.33
C ILE A 161 4.57 4.43 5.15
N ASN A 162 3.45 3.84 4.81
CA ASN A 162 2.20 3.98 5.53
C ASN A 162 2.17 3.03 6.75
N TYR A 163 3.12 3.24 7.68
CA TYR A 163 3.30 2.39 8.84
C TYR A 163 2.16 2.53 9.84
N SER A 164 1.75 1.39 10.41
CA SER A 164 0.87 1.35 11.56
C SER A 164 1.24 0.17 12.47
N GLU A 165 1.34 0.44 13.76
CA GLU A 165 1.60 -0.56 14.80
C GLU A 165 0.52 -1.65 14.88
N LYS A 166 -0.70 -1.37 14.38
CA LYS A 166 -1.80 -2.35 14.32
C LYS A 166 -1.60 -3.45 13.29
N LEU A 167 -0.67 -3.26 12.36
CA LEU A 167 -0.44 -4.17 11.23
C LEU A 167 0.80 -5.04 11.41
N TRP A 168 1.73 -4.60 12.23
CA TRP A 168 3.00 -5.26 12.44
C TRP A 168 3.09 -5.89 13.82
N LYS A 169 3.82 -6.98 13.94
CA LYS A 169 4.05 -7.63 15.23
C LYS A 169 4.79 -6.70 16.21
N ASN A 170 5.74 -5.93 15.69
CA ASN A 170 6.48 -4.90 16.38
C ASN A 170 7.19 -3.98 15.36
N GLN A 171 7.68 -2.85 15.84
CA GLN A 171 8.44 -1.86 15.06
C GLN A 171 9.71 -2.46 14.43
N GLU A 172 10.46 -3.28 15.16
CA GLU A 172 11.69 -3.89 14.68
C GLU A 172 11.46 -4.73 13.42
N GLN A 173 10.39 -5.53 13.39
CA GLN A 173 10.03 -6.31 12.22
C GLN A 173 9.75 -5.39 11.02
N ALA A 174 8.99 -4.32 11.21
CA ALA A 174 8.71 -3.36 10.14
C ALA A 174 9.99 -2.71 9.60
N LEU A 175 10.84 -2.22 10.50
CA LEU A 175 12.11 -1.61 10.13
C LEU A 175 13.04 -2.57 9.37
N ASN A 176 13.08 -3.85 9.77
CA ASN A 176 13.89 -4.85 9.07
C ASN A 176 13.38 -5.11 7.65
N VAL A 177 12.06 -5.17 7.45
CA VAL A 177 11.47 -5.34 6.13
C VAL A 177 11.65 -4.09 5.25
N ILE A 178 11.45 -2.89 5.82
CA ILE A 178 11.70 -1.62 5.12
C ILE A 178 13.18 -1.54 4.68
N LYS A 179 14.13 -1.83 5.57
CA LYS A 179 15.56 -1.85 5.25
C LYS A 179 15.90 -2.88 4.15
N ALA A 180 15.25 -4.05 4.16
CA ALA A 180 15.42 -5.03 3.10
C ALA A 180 14.97 -4.50 1.74
N TYR A 181 13.87 -3.74 1.69
CA TYR A 181 13.39 -3.07 0.48
C TYR A 181 14.29 -1.91 0.04
N CYS A 182 14.83 -1.15 1.00
CA CYS A 182 15.76 -0.03 0.73
C CYS A 182 17.02 -0.46 -0.04
N LYS A 183 17.44 -1.72 0.05
CA LYS A 183 18.60 -2.25 -0.71
C LYS A 183 18.46 -2.10 -2.22
N PHE A 184 17.24 -1.93 -2.70
CA PHE A 184 16.92 -1.74 -4.12
C PHE A 184 16.78 -0.25 -4.51
N ASN A 185 17.27 0.66 -3.68
CA ASN A 185 17.24 2.12 -3.90
C ASN A 185 15.87 2.64 -4.37
N PRO A 186 14.77 2.41 -3.62
CA PRO A 186 13.46 2.89 -3.99
C PRO A 186 13.31 4.40 -3.79
N LEU A 187 12.37 5.03 -4.50
CA LEU A 187 11.78 6.28 -4.05
C LEU A 187 10.96 5.99 -2.79
N ILE A 188 11.31 6.62 -1.68
CA ILE A 188 10.57 6.54 -0.41
C ILE A 188 9.58 7.69 -0.32
N LYS A 189 8.31 7.40 -0.06
CA LYS A 189 7.35 8.40 0.44
C LYS A 189 7.05 8.07 1.91
N ILE A 190 7.13 9.07 2.77
CA ILE A 190 6.79 8.99 4.20
C ILE A 190 6.11 10.29 4.62
N SER A 191 5.09 10.21 5.49
CA SER A 191 4.50 11.39 6.12
C SER A 191 5.12 11.68 7.50
N GLU A 192 4.90 12.90 8.02
CA GLU A 192 5.27 13.23 9.43
C GLU A 192 4.59 12.26 10.40
N ASP A 193 3.33 11.90 10.14
CA ASP A 193 2.59 10.95 10.99
C ASP A 193 3.18 9.53 10.92
N ASP A 194 3.55 9.06 9.73
CA ASP A 194 4.21 7.74 9.57
C ASP A 194 5.55 7.70 10.26
N MET A 195 6.31 8.83 10.18
CA MET A 195 7.56 9.00 10.88
C MET A 195 7.38 8.88 12.40
N LEU A 196 6.42 9.66 12.96
CA LEU A 196 6.16 9.65 14.40
C LEU A 196 5.81 8.24 14.90
N ARG A 197 4.97 7.53 14.16
CA ARG A 197 4.60 6.13 14.47
C ARG A 197 5.76 5.15 14.31
N LEU A 198 6.52 5.26 13.20
CA LEU A 198 7.60 4.33 12.90
C LEU A 198 8.80 4.48 13.83
N PHE A 199 9.11 5.70 14.28
CA PHE A 199 10.28 5.96 15.15
C PHE A 199 9.88 6.21 16.61
N GLU A 200 8.58 6.25 16.93
CA GLU A 200 8.01 6.50 18.27
C GLU A 200 8.49 7.84 18.88
N LYS A 201 8.92 8.76 18.04
CA LYS A 201 9.38 10.12 18.41
C LYS A 201 9.33 11.04 17.21
N GLU A 202 9.16 12.33 17.49
CA GLU A 202 9.40 13.35 16.48
C GLU A 202 10.90 13.42 16.17
N LEU A 203 11.23 13.34 14.88
CA LEU A 203 12.58 13.50 14.37
C LEU A 203 12.66 14.78 13.54
N PRO A 204 13.77 15.54 13.62
CA PRO A 204 14.06 16.56 12.63
C PRO A 204 14.06 15.95 11.22
N HIS A 205 13.54 16.70 10.22
CA HIS A 205 13.41 16.18 8.85
C HIS A 205 14.74 15.68 8.26
N ASN A 206 15.86 16.34 8.58
CA ASN A 206 17.18 15.91 8.14
C ASN A 206 17.61 14.55 8.74
N GLU A 207 17.15 14.16 9.92
CA GLU A 207 17.42 12.84 10.48
C GLU A 207 16.67 11.75 9.74
N ILE A 208 15.41 12.04 9.29
CA ILE A 208 14.64 11.11 8.47
C ILE A 208 15.35 10.86 7.13
N PHE A 209 15.73 11.93 6.44
CA PHE A 209 16.49 11.82 5.20
C PHE A 209 17.80 11.05 5.41
N SER A 210 18.55 11.38 6.45
CA SER A 210 19.80 10.69 6.80
C SER A 210 19.57 9.20 7.07
N PHE A 211 18.49 8.84 7.78
CA PHE A 211 18.15 7.44 8.03
C PHE A 211 18.01 6.65 6.73
N PHE A 212 17.22 7.14 5.77
CA PHE A 212 17.03 6.42 4.50
C PHE A 212 18.26 6.48 3.61
N HIS A 213 18.97 7.61 3.55
CA HIS A 213 20.20 7.74 2.77
C HIS A 213 21.30 6.78 3.26
N THR A 214 21.41 6.53 4.57
CA THR A 214 22.35 5.53 5.11
C THR A 214 21.96 4.09 4.76
N GLN A 215 20.73 3.84 4.32
CA GLN A 215 20.28 2.55 3.77
C GLN A 215 20.51 2.43 2.25
N GLY A 216 21.12 3.42 1.60
CA GLY A 216 21.38 3.43 0.16
C GLY A 216 20.25 3.98 -0.69
N VAL A 217 19.32 4.73 -0.09
CA VAL A 217 18.18 5.36 -0.81
C VAL A 217 18.58 6.77 -1.25
N ASP A 218 18.43 7.08 -2.54
CA ASP A 218 18.75 8.40 -3.11
C ASP A 218 17.61 9.41 -2.96
N THR A 219 16.37 8.95 -3.00
CA THR A 219 15.20 9.85 -3.08
C THR A 219 14.21 9.57 -1.97
N VAL A 220 13.96 10.59 -1.14
CA VAL A 220 12.96 10.54 -0.05
C VAL A 220 12.01 11.73 -0.20
N CYS A 221 10.71 11.45 -0.25
CA CYS A 221 9.63 12.43 -0.25
C CYS A 221 8.94 12.42 1.12
N LEU A 222 9.16 13.46 1.91
CA LEU A 222 8.47 13.68 3.18
C LEU A 222 7.25 14.57 2.94
N THR A 223 6.05 14.08 3.30
CA THR A 223 4.81 14.85 3.19
C THR A 223 4.42 15.45 4.55
N LEU A 224 3.97 16.71 4.51
CA LEU A 224 3.74 17.55 5.71
C LEU A 224 2.24 17.80 5.97
N GLY A 225 1.36 16.96 5.44
CA GLY A 225 -0.08 17.13 5.57
C GLY A 225 -0.58 18.38 4.82
N SER A 226 -1.28 19.25 5.53
CA SER A 226 -1.85 20.49 4.98
C SER A 226 -0.93 21.72 5.05
N LYS A 227 0.32 21.52 5.47
CA LYS A 227 1.33 22.61 5.58
C LYS A 227 1.90 22.98 4.23
#